data_4bce7bdf6df6d931d40182ea1342f0f6
#
_entry.id   4bce7bdf6df6d931d40182ea1342f0f6
#
_cell.length_a   1.000
_cell.length_b   1.000
_cell.length_c   1.000
_cell.angle_alpha   90.00
_cell.angle_beta   90.00
_cell.angle_gamma   90.00
#
_symmetry.space_group_name_H-M   'P 1'
#
loop_
_entity.id
_entity.type
_entity.pdbx_description
1 polymer ?
#
loop_
_entity_poly.entity_id
_entity_poly.type
_entity_poly.pdbx_seq_one_letter_code
_entity_poly.pdbx_strand_id
1 'polypeptide(L)'
;MATLEDPLEIGGIEIPNRLYRAPLLECAGNGPDAVDTLIDDLEPAAASGVGLLCQGATIVRGEGGCAAPGMTRVDDPKFVSKLSRLTDRIHDHGSRIFVQLEHGGLRSMETWHAEFRERNPGLEQLAVSEPPWQLRLLDRLGFLSYDPQVLATEEVYDLAADFGRSAAYAADAGYDGIHLAGANMGIVQQFLSPFYNRRDDEFGGSPEARLRFLEVVYGEIRDRAGEIPVITKVPAETPAPPSPVVRLKLSLDDGVEIARRLERIGYDAVVPVQTSVTWDMSIVRGKYPSRAWANEPLREEYDAAFGGATRRRLVAAANWVQSLQYGTDPAWNEAFCRRVREEVSVPVLAEGGIRERGEMDRLLGGERGGDNDSSGPACDMVGMARPFYAEPRLGARLLEDGDEADETDGRARVLCESCNNCTVPQVTGAPGLCRTPSVLRKRGDLERAGAYEIAEKADD
;
A
#
# COMPACT_ATOMS: atom_id res chain seq x y z
N MET A 1 20.79 -19.78 0.56
CA MET A 1 19.73 -19.05 1.27
C MET A 1 19.86 -17.60 0.83
N ALA A 2 18.75 -16.94 0.57
CA ALA A 2 18.79 -15.57 0.09
C ALA A 2 19.03 -14.58 1.23
N THR A 3 19.79 -13.53 0.95
CA THR A 3 20.02 -12.40 1.86
C THR A 3 19.29 -11.14 1.37
N LEU A 4 19.27 -10.11 2.18
CA LEU A 4 18.61 -8.85 1.79
C LEU A 4 19.31 -8.17 0.61
N GLU A 5 20.62 -8.39 0.44
CA GLU A 5 21.48 -7.81 -0.60
C GLU A 5 21.39 -8.56 -1.94
N ASP A 6 20.88 -9.80 -1.94
CA ASP A 6 20.80 -10.61 -3.16
C ASP A 6 19.79 -10.03 -4.16
N PRO A 7 20.07 -10.05 -5.45
CA PRO A 7 19.12 -9.63 -6.46
C PRO A 7 17.90 -10.56 -6.51
N LEU A 8 16.82 -10.06 -7.10
CA LEU A 8 15.58 -10.79 -7.37
C LEU A 8 15.06 -10.43 -8.76
N GLU A 9 14.59 -11.42 -9.51
CA GLU A 9 13.90 -11.19 -10.77
C GLU A 9 12.38 -11.12 -10.55
N ILE A 10 11.71 -10.11 -11.13
CA ILE A 10 10.25 -9.97 -11.16
C ILE A 10 9.85 -9.66 -12.61
N GLY A 11 9.10 -10.55 -13.27
CA GLY A 11 8.59 -10.33 -14.61
C GLY A 11 9.68 -10.02 -15.66
N GLY A 12 10.85 -10.66 -15.55
CA GLY A 12 11.96 -10.47 -16.47
C GLY A 12 12.84 -9.25 -16.21
N ILE A 13 12.58 -8.48 -15.14
CA ILE A 13 13.46 -7.40 -14.70
C ILE A 13 14.22 -7.78 -13.42
N GLU A 14 15.50 -7.43 -13.37
CA GLU A 14 16.30 -7.59 -12.17
C GLU A 14 16.07 -6.43 -11.20
N ILE A 15 15.76 -6.77 -9.95
CA ILE A 15 15.74 -5.87 -8.80
C ILE A 15 17.04 -6.08 -8.03
N PRO A 16 17.84 -5.00 -7.78
CA PRO A 16 19.22 -5.14 -7.30
C PRO A 16 19.36 -5.80 -5.92
N ASN A 17 18.33 -5.76 -5.09
CA ASN A 17 18.33 -6.39 -3.76
C ASN A 17 16.90 -6.66 -3.31
N ARG A 18 16.72 -7.31 -2.16
CA ARG A 18 15.42 -7.79 -1.66
C ARG A 18 14.74 -6.84 -0.68
N LEU A 19 15.15 -5.57 -0.67
CA LEU A 19 14.51 -4.51 0.10
C LEU A 19 13.67 -3.62 -0.81
N TYR A 20 12.40 -3.40 -0.46
CA TYR A 20 11.60 -2.43 -1.20
C TYR A 20 10.86 -1.43 -0.31
N ARG A 21 10.73 -0.19 -0.82
CA ARG A 21 9.84 0.80 -0.27
C ARG A 21 8.43 0.48 -0.75
N ALA A 22 7.64 -0.13 0.13
CA ALA A 22 6.26 -0.47 -0.14
C ALA A 22 5.40 0.79 -0.37
N PRO A 23 4.31 0.69 -1.15
CA PRO A 23 3.49 1.84 -1.50
C PRO A 23 2.96 2.57 -0.24
N LEU A 24 3.12 3.87 -0.27
CA LEU A 24 2.65 4.82 0.73
C LEU A 24 1.71 5.83 0.06
N LEU A 25 1.00 6.61 0.84
CA LEU A 25 0.15 7.68 0.33
C LEU A 25 0.95 9.00 0.38
N GLU A 26 1.59 9.38 -0.73
CA GLU A 26 2.43 10.58 -0.82
C GLU A 26 1.59 11.86 -0.73
N CYS A 27 0.36 11.86 -1.22
CA CYS A 27 -0.53 13.03 -1.27
C CYS A 27 0.05 14.19 -2.08
N ALA A 28 0.75 13.92 -3.17
CA ALA A 28 1.39 14.94 -4.03
C ALA A 28 0.39 15.66 -4.96
N GLY A 29 -0.79 15.07 -5.19
CA GLY A 29 -1.77 15.61 -6.13
C GLY A 29 -1.34 15.58 -7.59
N ASN A 30 -1.91 16.48 -8.41
CA ASN A 30 -1.58 16.67 -9.83
C ASN A 30 -1.25 18.14 -10.15
N GLY A 31 -0.93 18.93 -9.13
CA GLY A 31 -0.54 20.33 -9.28
C GLY A 31 0.84 20.52 -9.93
N PRO A 32 1.27 21.77 -10.11
CA PRO A 32 2.55 22.07 -10.75
C PRO A 32 3.76 21.49 -9.99
N ASP A 33 3.68 21.40 -8.66
CA ASP A 33 4.75 20.93 -7.79
C ASP A 33 4.68 19.44 -7.48
N ALA A 34 3.70 18.71 -8.04
CA ALA A 34 3.42 17.30 -7.70
C ALA A 34 4.63 16.39 -8.02
N VAL A 35 5.29 16.58 -9.16
CA VAL A 35 6.44 15.76 -9.56
C VAL A 35 7.63 16.01 -8.63
N ASP A 36 7.91 17.26 -8.29
CA ASP A 36 8.99 17.60 -7.38
C ASP A 36 8.71 17.07 -5.95
N THR A 37 7.45 17.13 -5.50
CA THR A 37 7.02 16.50 -4.22
C THR A 37 7.25 15.00 -4.22
N LEU A 38 6.95 14.30 -5.33
CA LEU A 38 7.19 12.85 -5.45
C LEU A 38 8.69 12.53 -5.48
N ILE A 39 9.51 13.33 -6.15
CA ILE A 39 10.97 13.20 -6.17
C ILE A 39 11.51 13.35 -4.74
N ASP A 40 11.14 14.42 -4.05
CA ASP A 40 11.60 14.69 -2.68
C ASP A 40 11.25 13.56 -1.69
N ASP A 41 10.13 12.85 -1.90
CA ASP A 41 9.70 11.75 -1.03
C ASP A 41 10.33 10.40 -1.41
N LEU A 42 10.53 10.13 -2.70
CA LEU A 42 10.93 8.81 -3.19
C LEU A 42 12.45 8.69 -3.42
N GLU A 43 13.09 9.70 -3.99
CA GLU A 43 14.51 9.67 -4.34
C GLU A 43 15.44 9.37 -3.16
N PRO A 44 15.21 9.86 -1.91
CA PRO A 44 16.07 9.51 -0.79
C PRO A 44 16.16 8.01 -0.51
N ALA A 45 15.09 7.24 -0.78
CA ALA A 45 15.11 5.79 -0.63
C ALA A 45 15.96 5.13 -1.71
N ALA A 46 15.84 5.54 -2.97
CA ALA A 46 16.69 5.08 -4.07
C ALA A 46 18.15 5.41 -3.80
N ALA A 47 18.45 6.66 -3.44
CA ALA A 47 19.80 7.14 -3.08
C ALA A 47 20.40 6.42 -1.85
N SER A 48 19.61 5.63 -1.13
CA SER A 48 20.06 4.77 -0.03
C SER A 48 20.21 3.30 -0.41
N GLY A 49 20.15 2.98 -1.72
CA GLY A 49 20.39 1.65 -2.25
C GLY A 49 19.16 0.72 -2.25
N VAL A 50 17.96 1.18 -1.93
CA VAL A 50 16.74 0.35 -1.98
C VAL A 50 16.49 -0.17 -3.39
N GLY A 51 16.35 -1.49 -3.56
CA GLY A 51 16.25 -2.12 -4.88
C GLY A 51 14.98 -1.79 -5.64
N LEU A 52 13.83 -1.75 -4.96
CA LEU A 52 12.53 -1.46 -5.54
C LEU A 52 11.80 -0.38 -4.76
N LEU A 53 11.29 0.63 -5.45
CA LEU A 53 10.36 1.60 -4.90
C LEU A 53 8.98 1.38 -5.52
N CYS A 54 7.93 1.51 -4.72
CA CYS A 54 6.57 1.57 -5.23
C CYS A 54 5.97 2.93 -4.89
N GLN A 55 5.72 3.76 -5.91
CA GLN A 55 4.93 4.97 -5.72
C GLN A 55 3.55 4.57 -5.21
N GLY A 56 3.08 5.24 -4.16
CA GLY A 56 1.85 4.90 -3.46
C GLY A 56 0.61 5.03 -4.33
N ALA A 57 -0.54 4.73 -3.78
CA ALA A 57 -1.77 4.59 -4.54
C ALA A 57 -2.03 5.79 -5.45
N THR A 58 -2.08 5.53 -6.74
CA THR A 58 -2.40 6.50 -7.79
C THR A 58 -3.74 6.12 -8.46
N ILE A 59 -4.54 7.10 -8.78
CA ILE A 59 -5.91 6.89 -9.21
C ILE A 59 -6.00 6.83 -10.74
N VAL A 60 -6.69 5.79 -11.24
CA VAL A 60 -6.82 5.50 -12.67
C VAL A 60 -8.00 6.21 -13.35
N ARG A 61 -8.91 6.80 -12.58
CA ARG A 61 -10.11 7.49 -13.11
C ARG A 61 -10.50 8.66 -12.23
N GLY A 62 -10.21 9.88 -12.66
CA GLY A 62 -10.71 11.13 -12.11
C GLY A 62 -10.65 11.29 -10.58
N GLU A 63 -11.17 12.38 -10.08
CA GLU A 63 -11.20 12.65 -8.64
C GLU A 63 -12.15 11.73 -7.87
N GLY A 64 -13.22 11.25 -8.50
CA GLY A 64 -14.17 10.29 -7.91
C GLY A 64 -13.56 8.96 -7.50
N GLY A 65 -12.34 8.64 -7.97
CA GLY A 65 -11.57 7.48 -7.54
C GLY A 65 -10.74 7.70 -6.27
N CYS A 66 -10.54 8.96 -5.84
CA CYS A 66 -9.65 9.28 -4.73
C CYS A 66 -10.21 8.82 -3.38
N ALA A 67 -9.42 8.07 -2.62
CA ALA A 67 -9.77 7.62 -1.26
C ALA A 67 -9.29 8.61 -0.17
N ALA A 68 -8.40 9.54 -0.52
CA ALA A 68 -7.91 10.61 0.37
C ALA A 68 -7.59 11.88 -0.45
N PRO A 69 -7.61 13.06 0.19
CA PRO A 69 -7.24 14.31 -0.48
C PRO A 69 -5.79 14.26 -0.98
N GLY A 70 -5.55 14.88 -2.13
CA GLY A 70 -4.21 14.99 -2.70
C GLY A 70 -3.63 13.71 -3.27
N MET A 71 -4.41 12.64 -3.45
CA MET A 71 -3.91 11.47 -4.17
C MET A 71 -3.53 11.85 -5.60
N THR A 72 -2.40 11.33 -6.05
CA THR A 72 -1.94 11.48 -7.43
C THR A 72 -2.82 10.69 -8.37
N ARG A 73 -3.16 11.25 -9.53
CA ARG A 73 -3.93 10.58 -10.58
C ARG A 73 -3.07 10.35 -11.81
N VAL A 74 -3.25 9.21 -12.45
CA VAL A 74 -2.52 8.79 -13.64
C VAL A 74 -3.44 8.55 -14.84
N ASP A 75 -4.59 9.19 -14.83
CA ASP A 75 -5.59 9.22 -15.90
C ASP A 75 -5.34 10.31 -16.97
N ASP A 76 -4.49 11.30 -16.67
CA ASP A 76 -4.10 12.35 -17.63
C ASP A 76 -2.69 12.10 -18.19
N PRO A 77 -2.57 11.72 -19.47
CA PRO A 77 -1.25 11.45 -20.09
C PRO A 77 -0.31 12.66 -20.08
N LYS A 78 -0.85 13.90 -20.07
CA LYS A 78 -0.03 15.11 -20.01
C LYS A 78 0.63 15.30 -18.64
N PHE A 79 -0.04 14.87 -17.59
CA PHE A 79 0.56 14.86 -16.26
C PHE A 79 1.54 13.69 -16.14
N VAL A 80 1.12 12.49 -16.55
CA VAL A 80 1.93 11.26 -16.40
C VAL A 80 3.24 11.37 -17.17
N SER A 81 3.26 11.97 -18.36
CA SER A 81 4.51 12.18 -19.11
C SER A 81 5.57 12.98 -18.35
N LYS A 82 5.19 13.82 -17.38
CA LYS A 82 6.14 14.56 -16.53
C LYS A 82 6.79 13.70 -15.45
N LEU A 83 6.17 12.54 -15.15
CA LEU A 83 6.70 11.59 -14.17
C LEU A 83 7.98 10.89 -14.66
N SER A 84 8.33 11.03 -15.97
CA SER A 84 9.64 10.59 -16.47
C SER A 84 10.81 11.23 -15.68
N ARG A 85 10.64 12.45 -15.18
CA ARG A 85 11.65 13.09 -14.31
C ARG A 85 11.84 12.32 -12.99
N LEU A 86 10.76 11.74 -12.45
CA LEU A 86 10.83 10.91 -11.25
C LEU A 86 11.51 9.58 -11.55
N THR A 87 11.06 8.87 -12.61
CA THR A 87 11.62 7.57 -12.97
C THR A 87 13.11 7.67 -13.33
N ASP A 88 13.52 8.69 -14.10
CA ASP A 88 14.91 8.96 -14.41
C ASP A 88 15.75 9.15 -13.14
N ARG A 89 15.26 9.96 -12.17
CA ARG A 89 15.97 10.18 -10.89
C ARG A 89 16.12 8.89 -10.07
N ILE A 90 15.13 8.03 -10.07
CA ILE A 90 15.21 6.73 -9.38
C ILE A 90 16.20 5.79 -10.08
N HIS A 91 16.17 5.77 -11.41
CA HIS A 91 17.08 4.94 -12.22
C HIS A 91 18.53 5.41 -12.11
N ASP A 92 18.81 6.70 -11.96
CA ASP A 92 20.15 7.25 -11.74
C ASP A 92 20.84 6.64 -10.51
N HIS A 93 20.04 6.14 -9.54
CA HIS A 93 20.53 5.42 -8.35
C HIS A 93 20.57 3.88 -8.53
N GLY A 94 20.23 3.35 -9.71
CA GLY A 94 20.18 1.92 -10.00
C GLY A 94 18.97 1.19 -9.42
N SER A 95 18.04 1.89 -8.81
CA SER A 95 16.78 1.32 -8.27
C SER A 95 15.74 1.13 -9.37
N ARG A 96 14.75 0.26 -9.09
CA ARG A 96 13.55 0.10 -9.92
C ARG A 96 12.35 0.81 -9.29
N ILE A 97 11.42 1.29 -10.11
CA ILE A 97 10.21 1.96 -9.62
C ILE A 97 8.95 1.38 -10.25
N PHE A 98 8.02 0.94 -9.40
CA PHE A 98 6.67 0.54 -9.78
C PHE A 98 5.67 1.62 -9.39
N VAL A 99 4.53 1.68 -10.07
CA VAL A 99 3.41 2.54 -9.69
C VAL A 99 2.24 1.70 -9.21
N GLN A 100 1.66 2.06 -8.05
CA GLN A 100 0.45 1.38 -7.56
C GLN A 100 -0.80 2.05 -8.12
N LEU A 101 -1.56 1.30 -8.92
CA LEU A 101 -2.84 1.72 -9.51
C LEU A 101 -4.00 1.36 -8.59
N GLU A 102 -4.91 2.31 -8.36
CA GLU A 102 -6.06 2.18 -7.48
C GLU A 102 -7.29 2.94 -8.02
N HIS A 103 -8.46 2.53 -7.54
CA HIS A 103 -9.69 3.29 -7.51
C HIS A 103 -10.40 3.02 -6.19
N GLY A 104 -10.82 4.06 -5.47
CA GLY A 104 -11.39 3.90 -4.12
C GLY A 104 -12.71 3.13 -4.07
N GLY A 105 -13.52 3.22 -5.14
CA GLY A 105 -14.86 2.62 -5.13
C GLY A 105 -15.69 3.14 -3.95
N LEU A 106 -16.33 2.26 -3.20
CA LEU A 106 -17.11 2.63 -2.00
C LEU A 106 -16.27 3.24 -0.86
N ARG A 107 -14.94 3.26 -0.99
CA ARG A 107 -14.03 3.93 -0.04
C ARG A 107 -13.64 5.33 -0.47
N SER A 108 -14.07 5.78 -1.63
CA SER A 108 -13.73 7.11 -2.14
C SER A 108 -14.18 8.24 -1.21
N MET A 109 -13.66 9.44 -1.43
CA MET A 109 -13.90 10.60 -0.55
C MET A 109 -15.37 11.01 -0.48
N GLU A 110 -16.15 10.73 -1.51
CA GLU A 110 -17.59 10.94 -1.55
C GLU A 110 -18.31 10.21 -0.41
N THR A 111 -17.73 9.09 0.07
CA THR A 111 -18.30 8.28 1.13
C THR A 111 -18.12 8.90 2.52
N TRP A 112 -16.96 9.45 2.80
CA TRP A 112 -16.58 9.76 4.18
C TRP A 112 -16.19 11.22 4.44
N HIS A 113 -15.76 11.98 3.41
CA HIS A 113 -15.29 13.35 3.56
C HIS A 113 -16.42 14.33 3.29
N ALA A 114 -17.00 14.91 4.34
CA ALA A 114 -18.19 15.75 4.26
C ALA A 114 -18.04 16.91 3.26
N GLU A 115 -16.97 17.71 3.39
CA GLU A 115 -16.77 18.87 2.51
C GLU A 115 -16.46 18.50 1.06
N PHE A 116 -15.85 17.32 0.81
CA PHE A 116 -15.52 16.91 -0.55
C PHE A 116 -16.79 16.72 -1.38
N ARG A 117 -17.79 16.05 -0.83
CA ARG A 117 -19.08 15.84 -1.50
C ARG A 117 -19.80 17.15 -1.75
N GLU A 118 -19.77 18.06 -0.78
CA GLU A 118 -20.40 19.39 -0.92
C GLU A 118 -19.74 20.23 -2.03
N ARG A 119 -18.41 20.15 -2.16
CA ARG A 119 -17.64 20.87 -3.19
C ARG A 119 -17.74 20.23 -4.56
N ASN A 120 -18.01 18.93 -4.64
CA ASN A 120 -18.01 18.14 -5.87
C ASN A 120 -19.33 17.37 -6.06
N PRO A 121 -20.47 18.04 -6.17
CA PRO A 121 -21.80 17.39 -6.19
C PRO A 121 -22.06 16.54 -7.44
N GLY A 122 -21.21 16.60 -8.45
CA GLY A 122 -21.34 15.85 -9.71
C GLY A 122 -20.43 14.63 -9.81
N LEU A 123 -19.65 14.31 -8.77
CA LEU A 123 -18.80 13.12 -8.81
C LEU A 123 -19.61 11.86 -8.53
N GLU A 124 -19.37 10.84 -9.35
CA GLU A 124 -20.00 9.52 -9.23
C GLU A 124 -19.25 8.65 -8.23
N GLN A 125 -20.00 8.12 -7.27
CA GLN A 125 -19.48 7.14 -6.33
C GLN A 125 -19.64 5.73 -6.93
N LEU A 126 -18.59 5.18 -7.52
CA LEU A 126 -18.65 3.86 -8.14
C LEU A 126 -18.74 2.74 -7.09
N ALA A 127 -19.55 1.74 -7.38
CA ALA A 127 -19.71 0.56 -6.54
C ALA A 127 -19.75 -0.73 -7.37
N VAL A 128 -19.11 -1.77 -6.85
CA VAL A 128 -19.18 -3.12 -7.44
C VAL A 128 -20.60 -3.69 -7.30
N SER A 129 -21.23 -3.45 -6.16
CA SER A 129 -22.62 -3.79 -5.84
C SER A 129 -23.16 -2.75 -4.86
N GLU A 130 -24.45 -2.77 -4.62
CA GLU A 130 -25.07 -1.98 -3.55
C GLU A 130 -24.33 -2.16 -2.22
N PRO A 131 -24.12 -1.11 -1.40
CA PRO A 131 -23.39 -1.23 -0.13
C PRO A 131 -24.01 -2.30 0.78
N PRO A 132 -23.21 -3.10 1.49
CA PRO A 132 -23.70 -4.06 2.49
C PRO A 132 -24.56 -3.35 3.56
N TRP A 133 -25.52 -4.05 4.14
CA TRP A 133 -26.44 -3.47 5.13
C TRP A 133 -25.72 -2.87 6.35
N GLN A 134 -24.56 -3.41 6.72
CA GLN A 134 -23.71 -2.90 7.80
C GLN A 134 -23.22 -1.48 7.49
N LEU A 135 -22.77 -1.24 6.26
CA LEU A 135 -22.33 0.06 5.79
C LEU A 135 -23.53 1.03 5.61
N ARG A 136 -24.66 0.52 5.12
CA ARG A 136 -25.90 1.31 5.05
C ARG A 136 -26.41 1.73 6.44
N LEU A 137 -26.14 0.95 7.48
CA LEU A 137 -26.45 1.36 8.85
C LEU A 137 -25.59 2.55 9.27
N LEU A 138 -24.29 2.54 8.97
CA LEU A 138 -23.40 3.68 9.23
C LEU A 138 -23.81 4.93 8.45
N ASP A 139 -24.28 4.75 7.22
CA ASP A 139 -24.85 5.83 6.42
C ASP A 139 -26.09 6.44 7.08
N ARG A 140 -27.06 5.62 7.48
CA ARG A 140 -28.27 6.09 8.20
C ARG A 140 -27.96 6.78 9.51
N LEU A 141 -26.86 6.40 10.18
CA LEU A 141 -26.37 7.06 11.38
C LEU A 141 -25.55 8.32 11.07
N GLY A 142 -25.35 8.62 9.80
CA GLY A 142 -24.65 9.80 9.31
C GLY A 142 -23.13 9.77 9.45
N PHE A 143 -22.52 8.60 9.65
CA PHE A 143 -21.04 8.46 9.66
C PHE A 143 -20.46 8.35 8.24
N LEU A 144 -21.22 7.83 7.31
CA LEU A 144 -20.87 7.67 5.91
C LEU A 144 -21.95 8.33 5.05
N SER A 145 -21.69 8.45 3.76
CA SER A 145 -22.65 8.96 2.79
C SER A 145 -22.59 8.11 1.52
N TYR A 146 -23.63 7.31 1.28
CA TYR A 146 -23.74 6.45 0.13
C TYR A 146 -24.84 6.90 -0.82
N ASP A 147 -24.41 7.17 -2.07
CA ASP A 147 -25.26 7.40 -3.23
C ASP A 147 -24.56 6.73 -4.43
N PRO A 148 -24.42 5.40 -4.40
CA PRO A 148 -23.54 4.72 -5.32
C PRO A 148 -24.18 4.52 -6.68
N GLN A 149 -23.39 4.73 -7.73
CA GLN A 149 -23.59 4.15 -9.04
C GLN A 149 -23.05 2.73 -9.03
N VAL A 150 -23.92 1.75 -9.04
CA VAL A 150 -23.53 0.34 -9.20
C VAL A 150 -23.14 0.11 -10.67
N LEU A 151 -21.89 -0.35 -10.87
CA LEU A 151 -21.35 -0.58 -12.20
C LEU A 151 -22.17 -1.64 -12.97
N ALA A 152 -22.65 -1.29 -14.16
CA ALA A 152 -23.14 -2.27 -15.14
C ALA A 152 -21.97 -3.14 -15.64
N THR A 153 -22.25 -4.26 -16.25
CA THR A 153 -21.22 -5.19 -16.75
C THR A 153 -20.25 -4.51 -17.72
N GLU A 154 -20.77 -3.72 -18.65
CA GLU A 154 -19.99 -2.93 -19.61
C GLU A 154 -19.11 -1.89 -18.92
N GLU A 155 -19.63 -1.22 -17.89
CA GLU A 155 -18.86 -0.23 -17.11
C GLU A 155 -17.72 -0.87 -16.30
N VAL A 156 -17.82 -2.16 -15.95
CA VAL A 156 -16.72 -2.91 -15.33
C VAL A 156 -15.58 -3.08 -16.33
N TYR A 157 -15.88 -3.41 -17.59
CA TYR A 157 -14.88 -3.46 -18.65
C TYR A 157 -14.26 -2.08 -18.94
N ASP A 158 -15.07 -1.01 -18.95
CA ASP A 158 -14.57 0.35 -19.11
C ASP A 158 -13.60 0.75 -17.98
N LEU A 159 -13.92 0.36 -16.74
CA LEU A 159 -13.03 0.59 -15.60
C LEU A 159 -11.72 -0.22 -15.73
N ALA A 160 -11.80 -1.49 -16.15
CA ALA A 160 -10.60 -2.29 -16.40
C ALA A 160 -9.72 -1.67 -17.50
N ALA A 161 -10.32 -1.11 -18.56
CA ALA A 161 -9.62 -0.38 -19.60
C ALA A 161 -8.94 0.91 -19.08
N ASP A 162 -9.47 1.56 -18.02
CA ASP A 162 -8.79 2.68 -17.37
C ASP A 162 -7.49 2.24 -16.68
N PHE A 163 -7.49 1.08 -16.02
CA PHE A 163 -6.26 0.49 -15.48
C PHE A 163 -5.24 0.23 -16.58
N GLY A 164 -5.65 -0.36 -17.70
CA GLY A 164 -4.79 -0.59 -18.86
C GLY A 164 -4.23 0.69 -19.46
N ARG A 165 -5.06 1.74 -19.63
CA ARG A 165 -4.59 3.06 -20.12
C ARG A 165 -3.59 3.70 -19.18
N SER A 166 -3.88 3.70 -17.89
CA SER A 166 -3.00 4.25 -16.86
C SER A 166 -1.66 3.49 -16.80
N ALA A 167 -1.69 2.17 -16.96
CA ALA A 167 -0.48 1.34 -17.06
C ALA A 167 0.36 1.70 -18.29
N ALA A 168 -0.26 1.90 -19.46
CA ALA A 168 0.45 2.33 -20.65
C ALA A 168 1.12 3.71 -20.46
N TYR A 169 0.40 4.68 -19.90
CA TYR A 169 0.98 5.99 -19.60
C TYR A 169 2.15 5.91 -18.62
N ALA A 170 2.06 5.03 -17.62
CA ALA A 170 3.14 4.81 -16.66
C ALA A 170 4.36 4.14 -17.34
N ALA A 171 4.15 3.14 -18.19
CA ALA A 171 5.22 2.51 -18.97
C ALA A 171 5.93 3.52 -19.87
N ASP A 172 5.17 4.37 -20.56
CA ASP A 172 5.71 5.45 -21.40
C ASP A 172 6.50 6.51 -20.57
N ALA A 173 6.15 6.68 -19.29
CA ALA A 173 6.87 7.56 -18.37
C ALA A 173 8.07 6.89 -17.68
N GLY A 174 8.39 5.64 -18.04
CA GLY A 174 9.59 4.94 -17.56
C GLY A 174 9.41 4.13 -16.26
N TYR A 175 8.18 3.87 -15.80
CA TYR A 175 7.99 2.94 -14.69
C TYR A 175 8.34 1.52 -15.12
N ASP A 176 9.05 0.80 -14.26
CA ASP A 176 9.51 -0.56 -14.51
C ASP A 176 8.41 -1.63 -14.29
N GLY A 177 7.32 -1.28 -13.61
CA GLY A 177 6.25 -2.23 -13.32
C GLY A 177 4.98 -1.60 -12.77
N ILE A 178 3.91 -2.40 -12.80
CA ILE A 178 2.58 -2.04 -12.31
C ILE A 178 2.27 -2.85 -11.04
N HIS A 179 1.84 -2.17 -10.00
CA HIS A 179 1.34 -2.77 -8.78
C HIS A 179 -0.17 -2.47 -8.66
N LEU A 180 -1.02 -3.48 -8.51
CA LEU A 180 -2.45 -3.25 -8.28
C LEU A 180 -2.75 -3.22 -6.78
N ALA A 181 -3.58 -2.26 -6.35
CA ALA A 181 -4.01 -2.12 -4.96
C ALA A 181 -5.09 -3.16 -4.59
N GLY A 182 -4.73 -4.45 -4.60
CA GLY A 182 -5.64 -5.57 -4.32
C GLY A 182 -6.09 -5.69 -2.87
N ALA A 183 -5.63 -4.80 -1.99
CA ALA A 183 -6.04 -4.70 -0.58
C ALA A 183 -6.43 -3.24 -0.25
N ASN A 184 -6.65 -2.92 1.03
CA ASN A 184 -7.00 -1.57 1.52
C ASN A 184 -8.43 -1.13 1.18
N MET A 185 -9.32 -2.05 0.88
CA MET A 185 -10.74 -1.81 0.56
C MET A 185 -10.97 -0.95 -0.70
N GLY A 186 -9.97 -0.81 -1.57
CA GLY A 186 -10.13 -0.24 -2.91
C GLY A 186 -11.00 -1.14 -3.79
N ILE A 187 -11.32 -0.68 -4.98
CA ILE A 187 -12.28 -1.36 -5.85
C ILE A 187 -11.83 -2.79 -6.22
N VAL A 188 -10.53 -3.03 -6.33
CA VAL A 188 -9.98 -4.38 -6.59
C VAL A 188 -10.35 -5.34 -5.46
N GLN A 189 -10.12 -4.96 -4.19
CA GLN A 189 -10.56 -5.78 -3.06
C GLN A 189 -12.08 -5.91 -3.04
N GLN A 190 -12.82 -4.86 -3.39
CA GLN A 190 -14.29 -4.92 -3.42
C GLN A 190 -14.81 -5.92 -4.46
N PHE A 191 -14.13 -6.11 -5.59
CA PHE A 191 -14.45 -7.19 -6.54
C PHE A 191 -14.17 -8.57 -5.97
N LEU A 192 -13.04 -8.76 -5.29
CA LEU A 192 -12.64 -10.04 -4.71
C LEU A 192 -13.51 -10.46 -3.51
N SER A 193 -13.91 -9.49 -2.69
CA SER A 193 -14.55 -9.73 -1.39
C SER A 193 -16.03 -10.10 -1.51
N PRO A 194 -16.47 -11.24 -0.94
CA PRO A 194 -17.88 -11.59 -0.90
C PRO A 194 -18.71 -10.65 0.01
N PHE A 195 -18.08 -9.83 0.82
CA PHE A 195 -18.75 -8.79 1.60
C PHE A 195 -19.26 -7.66 0.72
N TYR A 196 -18.45 -7.24 -0.27
CA TYR A 196 -18.78 -6.17 -1.20
C TYR A 196 -19.43 -6.68 -2.47
N ASN A 197 -18.86 -7.72 -3.09
CA ASN A 197 -19.30 -8.23 -4.38
C ASN A 197 -20.46 -9.23 -4.25
N ARG A 198 -21.65 -8.75 -4.56
CA ARG A 198 -22.89 -9.53 -4.60
C ARG A 198 -23.54 -9.51 -5.97
N ARG A 199 -22.69 -9.35 -7.01
CA ARG A 199 -23.11 -9.42 -8.41
C ARG A 199 -23.55 -10.83 -8.76
N ASP A 200 -24.43 -10.95 -9.74
CA ASP A 200 -24.93 -12.20 -10.32
C ASP A 200 -24.52 -12.37 -11.80
N ASP A 201 -23.67 -11.46 -12.31
CA ASP A 201 -23.07 -11.54 -13.63
C ASP A 201 -21.69 -12.26 -13.60
N GLU A 202 -20.94 -12.19 -14.71
CA GLU A 202 -19.63 -12.83 -14.85
C GLU A 202 -18.52 -12.30 -13.90
N PHE A 203 -18.77 -11.20 -13.19
CA PHE A 203 -17.86 -10.60 -12.21
C PHE A 203 -18.23 -10.93 -10.76
N GLY A 204 -19.25 -11.76 -10.51
CA GLY A 204 -19.74 -12.07 -9.16
C GLY A 204 -20.23 -13.50 -8.97
N GLY A 205 -20.83 -13.79 -7.80
CA GLY A 205 -21.39 -15.09 -7.46
C GLY A 205 -20.37 -16.11 -6.98
N SER A 206 -19.39 -16.52 -7.80
CA SER A 206 -18.36 -17.50 -7.40
C SER A 206 -17.01 -16.86 -7.12
N PRO A 207 -16.08 -17.54 -6.41
CA PRO A 207 -14.69 -17.06 -6.26
C PRO A 207 -14.00 -16.80 -7.60
N GLU A 208 -14.25 -17.63 -8.61
CA GLU A 208 -13.74 -17.48 -9.97
C GLU A 208 -14.24 -16.19 -10.62
N ALA A 209 -15.55 -16.00 -10.59
CA ALA A 209 -16.19 -14.82 -11.17
C ALA A 209 -15.75 -13.52 -10.49
N ARG A 210 -15.55 -13.53 -9.16
CA ARG A 210 -15.02 -12.35 -8.45
C ARG A 210 -13.57 -11.99 -8.85
N LEU A 211 -12.77 -12.97 -9.30
CA LEU A 211 -11.41 -12.74 -9.79
C LEU A 211 -11.39 -12.22 -11.24
N ARG A 212 -12.49 -12.39 -12.00
CA ARG A 212 -12.59 -12.02 -13.41
C ARG A 212 -12.18 -10.56 -13.67
N PHE A 213 -12.47 -9.65 -12.75
CA PHE A 213 -12.04 -8.25 -12.88
C PHE A 213 -10.52 -8.13 -12.99
N LEU A 214 -9.76 -8.83 -12.13
CA LEU A 214 -8.29 -8.83 -12.20
C LEU A 214 -7.75 -9.51 -13.46
N GLU A 215 -8.44 -10.54 -13.95
CA GLU A 215 -8.09 -11.16 -15.23
C GLU A 215 -8.27 -10.18 -16.41
N VAL A 216 -9.38 -9.44 -16.45
CA VAL A 216 -9.63 -8.42 -17.47
C VAL A 216 -8.65 -7.27 -17.36
N VAL A 217 -8.38 -6.76 -16.14
CA VAL A 217 -7.38 -5.70 -15.92
C VAL A 217 -6.00 -6.16 -16.40
N TYR A 218 -5.60 -7.39 -16.11
CA TYR A 218 -4.33 -7.94 -16.60
C TYR A 218 -4.27 -7.95 -18.13
N GLY A 219 -5.33 -8.43 -18.80
CA GLY A 219 -5.45 -8.41 -20.25
C GLY A 219 -5.31 -6.99 -20.83
N GLU A 220 -6.03 -6.02 -20.27
CA GLU A 220 -5.98 -4.62 -20.68
C GLU A 220 -4.58 -3.99 -20.49
N ILE A 221 -3.85 -4.39 -19.45
CA ILE A 221 -2.45 -3.95 -19.23
C ILE A 221 -1.55 -4.58 -20.30
N ARG A 222 -1.65 -5.89 -20.54
CA ARG A 222 -0.85 -6.59 -21.56
C ARG A 222 -1.07 -6.03 -22.95
N ASP A 223 -2.32 -5.77 -23.31
CA ASP A 223 -2.69 -5.25 -24.64
C ASP A 223 -2.16 -3.83 -24.88
N ARG A 224 -2.04 -2.99 -23.82
CA ARG A 224 -1.69 -1.56 -23.95
C ARG A 224 -0.28 -1.21 -23.53
N ALA A 225 0.25 -1.87 -22.49
CA ALA A 225 1.56 -1.58 -21.91
C ALA A 225 2.60 -2.69 -22.22
N GLY A 226 2.22 -3.76 -22.91
CA GLY A 226 3.13 -4.85 -23.29
C GLY A 226 3.58 -5.71 -22.10
N GLU A 227 4.84 -6.14 -22.12
CA GLU A 227 5.40 -7.09 -21.15
C GLU A 227 5.88 -6.45 -19.84
N ILE A 228 5.35 -5.29 -19.48
CA ILE A 228 5.67 -4.67 -18.19
C ILE A 228 5.27 -5.59 -17.03
N PRO A 229 6.11 -5.81 -16.00
CA PRO A 229 5.76 -6.60 -14.82
C PRO A 229 4.48 -6.11 -14.14
N VAL A 230 3.60 -7.05 -13.76
CA VAL A 230 2.36 -6.75 -13.05
C VAL A 230 2.28 -7.54 -11.75
N ILE A 231 2.27 -6.83 -10.64
CA ILE A 231 2.12 -7.42 -9.31
C ILE A 231 0.85 -6.93 -8.62
N THR A 232 0.36 -7.63 -7.61
CA THR A 232 -0.81 -7.20 -6.86
C THR A 232 -0.79 -7.61 -5.39
N LYS A 233 -1.45 -6.82 -4.54
CA LYS A 233 -1.78 -7.28 -3.19
C LYS A 233 -2.87 -8.35 -3.23
N VAL A 234 -2.69 -9.36 -2.39
CA VAL A 234 -3.65 -10.45 -2.19
C VAL A 234 -4.27 -10.32 -0.80
N PRO A 235 -5.58 -10.04 -0.70
CA PRO A 235 -6.21 -9.84 0.59
C PRO A 235 -6.61 -11.17 1.28
N ALA A 236 -6.42 -11.23 2.60
CA ALA A 236 -7.18 -12.08 3.49
C ALA A 236 -7.87 -11.18 4.51
N GLU A 237 -9.19 -11.33 4.69
CA GLU A 237 -9.98 -10.36 5.42
C GLU A 237 -10.17 -10.78 6.88
N THR A 238 -9.78 -9.89 7.79
CA THR A 238 -10.06 -10.01 9.21
C THR A 238 -11.30 -9.20 9.56
N PRO A 239 -12.18 -9.70 10.46
CA PRO A 239 -13.28 -8.88 10.95
C PRO A 239 -12.74 -7.78 11.85
N ALA A 240 -13.23 -6.55 11.64
CA ALA A 240 -12.83 -5.42 12.48
C ALA A 240 -14.06 -4.58 12.89
N PRO A 241 -14.20 -4.33 14.17
CA PRO A 241 -13.78 -5.13 15.29
C PRO A 241 -14.33 -6.56 15.16
N PRO A 242 -13.90 -7.56 15.96
CA PRO A 242 -14.45 -8.92 15.85
C PRO A 242 -15.98 -8.83 15.92
N SER A 243 -16.60 -8.80 14.77
CA SER A 243 -18.03 -8.60 14.65
C SER A 243 -18.66 -9.88 14.14
N PRO A 244 -19.52 -10.51 14.93
CA PRO A 244 -20.30 -11.65 14.45
C PRO A 244 -21.22 -11.27 13.28
N VAL A 245 -21.30 -9.99 12.96
CA VAL A 245 -22.16 -9.40 11.93
C VAL A 245 -21.53 -9.49 10.54
N VAL A 246 -20.19 -9.55 10.45
CA VAL A 246 -19.47 -9.75 9.18
C VAL A 246 -19.14 -11.22 9.00
N ARG A 247 -20.04 -11.96 8.36
CA ARG A 247 -19.90 -13.41 8.12
C ARG A 247 -19.24 -13.73 6.78
N LEU A 248 -19.48 -12.90 5.77
CA LEU A 248 -18.90 -13.04 4.43
C LEU A 248 -17.61 -12.27 4.38
N LYS A 249 -16.50 -12.96 4.21
CA LYS A 249 -15.14 -12.39 4.11
C LYS A 249 -14.22 -13.39 3.43
N LEU A 250 -13.09 -12.89 2.91
CA LEU A 250 -12.01 -13.72 2.41
C LEU A 250 -11.22 -14.32 3.58
N SER A 251 -11.15 -15.64 3.64
CA SER A 251 -10.29 -16.37 4.58
C SER A 251 -8.83 -16.36 4.09
N LEU A 252 -7.92 -16.90 4.91
CA LEU A 252 -6.53 -17.14 4.45
C LEU A 252 -6.50 -18.15 3.30
N ASP A 253 -7.35 -19.19 3.33
CA ASP A 253 -7.44 -20.18 2.26
C ASP A 253 -7.94 -19.56 0.95
N ASP A 254 -8.92 -18.66 1.03
CA ASP A 254 -9.37 -17.89 -0.15
C ASP A 254 -8.23 -17.04 -0.71
N GLY A 255 -7.43 -16.40 0.15
CA GLY A 255 -6.26 -15.60 -0.27
C GLY A 255 -5.20 -16.45 -0.97
N VAL A 256 -4.91 -17.65 -0.45
CA VAL A 256 -3.98 -18.60 -1.10
C VAL A 256 -4.50 -19.00 -2.48
N GLU A 257 -5.78 -19.34 -2.60
CA GLU A 257 -6.36 -19.71 -3.90
C GLU A 257 -6.38 -18.53 -4.88
N ILE A 258 -6.62 -17.30 -4.40
CA ILE A 258 -6.48 -16.08 -5.22
C ILE A 258 -5.06 -15.97 -5.76
N ALA A 259 -4.02 -16.13 -4.92
CA ALA A 259 -2.62 -16.06 -5.35
C ALA A 259 -2.29 -17.09 -6.44
N ARG A 260 -2.72 -18.36 -6.26
CA ARG A 260 -2.56 -19.41 -7.28
C ARG A 260 -3.21 -19.07 -8.62
N ARG A 261 -4.36 -18.41 -8.58
CA ARG A 261 -5.07 -18.01 -9.80
C ARG A 261 -4.41 -16.84 -10.48
N LEU A 262 -3.91 -15.88 -9.72
CA LEU A 262 -3.15 -14.73 -10.23
C LEU A 262 -1.90 -15.21 -10.97
N GLU A 263 -1.14 -16.15 -10.41
CA GLU A 263 -0.02 -16.77 -11.10
C GLU A 263 -0.45 -17.41 -12.43
N ARG A 264 -1.57 -18.17 -12.47
CA ARG A 264 -2.09 -18.77 -13.70
C ARG A 264 -2.56 -17.76 -14.73
N ILE A 265 -3.01 -16.58 -14.31
CA ILE A 265 -3.36 -15.46 -15.20
C ILE A 265 -2.09 -14.86 -15.81
N GLY A 266 -0.96 -14.88 -15.08
CA GLY A 266 0.32 -14.37 -15.53
C GLY A 266 0.88 -13.23 -14.69
N TYR A 267 0.35 -12.97 -13.47
CA TYR A 267 0.92 -11.99 -12.55
C TYR A 267 2.34 -12.40 -12.15
N ASP A 268 3.25 -11.44 -12.12
CA ASP A 268 4.68 -11.65 -11.97
C ASP A 268 5.15 -11.73 -10.51
N ALA A 269 4.35 -11.24 -9.56
CA ALA A 269 4.56 -11.42 -8.11
C ALA A 269 3.28 -11.10 -7.33
N VAL A 270 3.24 -11.53 -6.07
CA VAL A 270 2.09 -11.30 -5.16
C VAL A 270 2.53 -10.77 -3.80
N VAL A 271 1.67 -9.95 -3.20
CA VAL A 271 1.89 -9.33 -1.88
C VAL A 271 0.75 -9.73 -0.93
N PRO A 272 0.87 -10.82 -0.15
CA PRO A 272 -0.18 -11.27 0.76
C PRO A 272 -0.36 -10.29 1.93
N VAL A 273 -1.58 -9.81 2.14
CA VAL A 273 -1.89 -8.80 3.17
C VAL A 273 -3.18 -9.16 3.93
N GLN A 274 -3.07 -9.26 5.25
CA GLN A 274 -4.25 -9.33 6.10
C GLN A 274 -4.83 -7.92 6.29
N THR A 275 -6.07 -7.74 5.88
CA THR A 275 -6.80 -6.47 5.90
C THR A 275 -8.20 -6.66 6.48
N SER A 276 -8.95 -5.60 6.64
CA SER A 276 -10.34 -5.65 7.06
C SER A 276 -11.29 -5.42 5.88
N VAL A 277 -12.57 -5.73 6.09
CA VAL A 277 -13.66 -5.36 5.18
C VAL A 277 -14.17 -3.93 5.44
N THR A 278 -13.73 -3.30 6.51
CA THR A 278 -14.11 -1.92 6.86
C THR A 278 -12.88 -1.05 7.03
N TRP A 279 -13.05 0.26 6.87
CA TRP A 279 -11.97 1.20 7.06
C TRP A 279 -11.58 1.29 8.54
N ASP A 280 -10.45 0.70 8.85
CA ASP A 280 -9.91 0.65 10.20
C ASP A 280 -8.36 0.61 10.20
N MET A 281 -7.78 0.33 11.36
CA MET A 281 -6.33 0.28 11.52
C MET A 281 -5.69 -1.06 11.14
N SER A 282 -6.41 -2.00 10.52
CA SER A 282 -5.88 -3.33 10.21
C SER A 282 -4.64 -3.34 9.32
N ILE A 283 -4.56 -2.40 8.38
CA ILE A 283 -3.43 -2.25 7.44
C ILE A 283 -2.32 -1.33 7.96
N VAL A 284 -2.61 -0.54 8.98
CA VAL A 284 -1.68 0.40 9.63
C VAL A 284 -1.51 0.07 11.10
N ARG A 285 -1.47 -1.23 11.43
CA ARG A 285 -1.37 -1.73 12.80
C ARG A 285 -0.35 -0.96 13.63
N GLY A 286 -0.68 -0.71 14.89
CA GLY A 286 0.20 0.05 15.76
C GLY A 286 -0.51 0.78 16.88
N LYS A 287 0.20 1.71 17.50
CA LYS A 287 -0.27 2.49 18.64
C LYS A 287 -1.33 3.52 18.20
N TYR A 288 -2.14 3.95 19.16
CA TYR A 288 -3.07 5.07 18.97
C TYR A 288 -2.31 6.37 18.59
N PRO A 289 -2.70 7.05 17.51
CA PRO A 289 -2.02 8.25 17.01
C PRO A 289 -2.36 9.51 17.82
N SER A 290 -2.01 9.50 19.10
CA SER A 290 -2.41 10.54 20.07
C SER A 290 -1.97 11.94 19.67
N ARG A 291 -0.76 12.09 19.11
CA ARG A 291 -0.22 13.39 18.66
C ARG A 291 -0.93 13.92 17.43
N ALA A 292 -1.29 13.03 16.49
CA ALA A 292 -2.02 13.43 15.31
C ALA A 292 -3.41 13.97 15.66
N TRP A 293 -4.14 13.27 16.53
CA TRP A 293 -5.45 13.72 17.00
C TRP A 293 -5.40 14.97 17.89
N ALA A 294 -4.27 15.23 18.56
CA ALA A 294 -4.03 16.43 19.36
C ALA A 294 -3.44 17.60 18.55
N ASN A 295 -3.23 17.44 17.25
CA ASN A 295 -2.63 18.47 16.39
C ASN A 295 -3.59 19.64 16.20
N GLU A 296 -3.37 20.75 16.91
CA GLU A 296 -4.23 21.93 16.86
C GLU A 296 -4.25 22.62 15.49
N PRO A 297 -3.12 22.77 14.78
CA PRO A 297 -3.10 23.32 13.43
C PRO A 297 -4.01 22.60 12.42
N LEU A 298 -4.19 21.28 12.54
CA LEU A 298 -5.05 20.48 11.63
C LEU A 298 -6.46 20.24 12.16
N ARG A 299 -6.83 20.85 13.30
CA ARG A 299 -8.11 20.58 13.96
C ARG A 299 -9.32 20.99 13.10
N GLU A 300 -9.26 22.16 12.51
CA GLU A 300 -10.35 22.67 11.65
C GLU A 300 -10.50 21.80 10.39
N GLU A 301 -9.40 21.38 9.79
CA GLU A 301 -9.39 20.49 8.62
C GLU A 301 -9.93 19.10 8.98
N TYR A 302 -9.61 18.56 10.15
CA TYR A 302 -10.24 17.33 10.64
C TYR A 302 -11.74 17.50 10.88
N ASP A 303 -12.16 18.62 11.46
CA ASP A 303 -13.59 18.90 11.67
C ASP A 303 -14.32 19.01 10.34
N ALA A 304 -13.71 19.64 9.33
CA ALA A 304 -14.22 19.71 7.97
C ALA A 304 -14.33 18.32 7.32
N ALA A 305 -13.24 17.54 7.36
CA ALA A 305 -13.20 16.21 6.76
C ALA A 305 -14.25 15.25 7.36
N PHE A 306 -14.42 15.26 8.67
CA PHE A 306 -15.37 14.37 9.37
C PHE A 306 -16.77 14.96 9.58
N GLY A 307 -17.04 16.19 9.14
CA GLY A 307 -18.34 16.83 9.30
C GLY A 307 -18.61 17.31 10.74
N GLY A 308 -17.57 17.78 11.44
CA GLY A 308 -17.64 18.46 12.71
C GLY A 308 -16.94 17.79 13.88
N ALA A 309 -16.70 18.57 14.95
CA ALA A 309 -15.94 18.18 16.12
C ALA A 309 -16.46 16.92 16.83
N THR A 310 -17.76 16.69 16.83
CA THR A 310 -18.37 15.50 17.46
C THR A 310 -17.98 14.22 16.72
N ARG A 311 -18.11 14.21 15.39
CA ARG A 311 -17.73 13.06 14.57
C ARG A 311 -16.24 12.80 14.63
N ARG A 312 -15.40 13.83 14.53
CA ARG A 312 -13.95 13.72 14.72
C ARG A 312 -13.60 12.99 16.02
N ARG A 313 -14.24 13.39 17.16
CA ARG A 313 -14.02 12.74 18.46
C ARG A 313 -14.44 11.28 18.47
N LEU A 314 -15.54 10.94 17.80
CA LEU A 314 -16.00 9.55 17.68
C LEU A 314 -15.04 8.72 16.84
N VAL A 315 -14.53 9.25 15.72
CA VAL A 315 -13.50 8.58 14.90
C VAL A 315 -12.21 8.39 15.70
N ALA A 316 -11.76 9.40 16.43
CA ALA A 316 -10.60 9.29 17.32
C ALA A 316 -10.79 8.21 18.41
N ALA A 317 -11.98 8.13 19.02
CA ALA A 317 -12.31 7.08 19.99
C ALA A 317 -12.35 5.69 19.34
N ALA A 318 -12.88 5.56 18.11
CA ALA A 318 -12.85 4.33 17.34
C ALA A 318 -11.41 3.89 17.05
N ASN A 319 -10.54 4.81 16.64
CA ASN A 319 -9.11 4.52 16.44
C ASN A 319 -8.42 4.06 17.73
N TRP A 320 -8.81 4.62 18.89
CA TRP A 320 -8.28 4.14 20.16
C TRP A 320 -8.67 2.69 20.44
N VAL A 321 -9.94 2.32 20.23
CA VAL A 321 -10.39 0.93 20.37
C VAL A 321 -9.66 0.01 19.38
N GLN A 322 -9.53 0.42 18.12
CA GLN A 322 -8.85 -0.34 17.08
C GLN A 322 -7.36 -0.54 17.39
N SER A 323 -6.69 0.45 18.01
CA SER A 323 -5.29 0.31 18.40
C SER A 323 -5.06 -0.73 19.51
N LEU A 324 -6.09 -1.06 20.31
CA LEU A 324 -6.04 -2.16 21.26
C LEU A 324 -6.19 -3.54 20.58
N GLN A 325 -6.84 -3.57 19.42
CA GLN A 325 -7.06 -4.79 18.64
C GLN A 325 -5.92 -5.07 17.66
N TYR A 326 -5.43 -4.04 16.99
CA TYR A 326 -4.38 -4.10 15.97
C TYR A 326 -3.07 -3.55 16.53
N GLY A 327 -2.42 -4.34 17.38
CA GLY A 327 -1.15 -3.99 18.02
C GLY A 327 0.05 -3.88 17.07
N THR A 328 1.23 -3.90 17.66
CA THR A 328 2.51 -3.78 16.93
C THR A 328 3.17 -5.13 16.71
N ASP A 329 2.40 -6.17 16.40
CA ASP A 329 2.92 -7.51 16.19
C ASP A 329 3.98 -7.50 15.07
N PRO A 330 5.16 -8.12 15.29
CA PRO A 330 6.17 -8.25 14.26
C PRO A 330 5.66 -9.08 13.09
N ALA A 331 6.04 -8.73 11.87
CA ALA A 331 5.79 -9.47 10.63
C ALA A 331 4.39 -10.15 10.56
N TRP A 332 3.33 -9.43 10.93
CA TRP A 332 1.98 -10.04 11.12
C TRP A 332 1.40 -10.75 9.89
N ASN A 333 1.99 -10.55 8.70
CA ASN A 333 1.60 -11.26 7.48
C ASN A 333 2.46 -12.51 7.20
N GLU A 334 3.48 -12.81 8.01
CA GLU A 334 4.43 -13.90 7.77
C GLU A 334 3.74 -15.24 7.50
N ALA A 335 2.83 -15.66 8.38
CA ALA A 335 2.12 -16.92 8.22
C ALA A 335 1.32 -17.00 6.91
N PHE A 336 0.78 -15.88 6.46
CA PHE A 336 0.06 -15.80 5.19
C PHE A 336 1.04 -15.82 4.01
N CYS A 337 2.11 -15.05 4.07
CA CYS A 337 3.16 -15.06 3.04
C CYS A 337 3.75 -16.47 2.86
N ARG A 338 4.08 -17.16 3.95
CA ARG A 338 4.60 -18.54 3.93
C ARG A 338 3.64 -19.50 3.21
N ARG A 339 2.38 -19.48 3.59
CA ARG A 339 1.35 -20.33 2.95
C ARG A 339 1.18 -20.04 1.47
N VAL A 340 1.22 -18.78 1.07
CA VAL A 340 1.16 -18.41 -0.35
C VAL A 340 2.41 -18.90 -1.07
N ARG A 341 3.60 -18.68 -0.48
CA ARG A 341 4.88 -19.06 -1.07
C ARG A 341 5.02 -20.58 -1.30
N GLU A 342 4.40 -21.38 -0.43
CA GLU A 342 4.35 -22.85 -0.60
C GLU A 342 3.52 -23.30 -1.81
N GLU A 343 2.67 -22.41 -2.36
CA GLU A 343 1.66 -22.74 -3.34
C GLU A 343 1.83 -22.03 -4.70
N VAL A 344 2.76 -21.06 -4.79
CA VAL A 344 3.08 -20.34 -6.02
C VAL A 344 4.57 -20.37 -6.31
N SER A 345 4.95 -20.22 -7.57
CA SER A 345 6.34 -20.11 -8.02
C SER A 345 6.79 -18.67 -8.32
N VAL A 346 5.84 -17.75 -8.45
CA VAL A 346 6.16 -16.32 -8.57
C VAL A 346 6.63 -15.75 -7.23
N PRO A 347 7.48 -14.71 -7.22
CA PRO A 347 7.95 -14.08 -6.00
C PRO A 347 6.82 -13.62 -5.07
N VAL A 348 7.03 -13.85 -3.76
CA VAL A 348 6.14 -13.39 -2.69
C VAL A 348 6.82 -12.28 -1.94
N LEU A 349 6.19 -11.09 -1.89
CA LEU A 349 6.69 -9.92 -1.20
C LEU A 349 6.00 -9.79 0.16
N ALA A 350 6.75 -9.68 1.25
CA ALA A 350 6.21 -9.54 2.59
C ALA A 350 6.16 -8.08 3.04
N GLU A 351 5.02 -7.65 3.55
CA GLU A 351 4.81 -6.36 4.20
C GLU A 351 4.19 -6.55 5.58
N GLY A 352 4.38 -5.58 6.45
CA GLY A 352 3.61 -5.46 7.69
C GLY A 352 4.38 -5.81 8.96
N GLY A 353 4.77 -4.79 9.73
CA GLY A 353 5.38 -4.93 11.04
C GLY A 353 6.86 -5.31 11.07
N ILE A 354 7.50 -5.48 9.94
CA ILE A 354 8.91 -5.84 9.82
C ILE A 354 9.77 -4.66 10.27
N ARG A 355 10.74 -4.90 11.18
CA ARG A 355 11.48 -3.82 11.83
C ARG A 355 12.94 -4.06 12.10
N GLU A 356 13.38 -5.30 12.16
CA GLU A 356 14.73 -5.68 12.55
C GLU A 356 15.40 -6.43 11.41
N ARG A 357 16.70 -6.19 11.21
CA ARG A 357 17.46 -6.85 10.15
C ARG A 357 17.41 -8.37 10.29
N GLY A 358 17.61 -8.91 11.50
CA GLY A 358 17.52 -10.35 11.76
C GLY A 358 16.16 -10.95 11.42
N GLU A 359 15.06 -10.17 11.60
CA GLU A 359 13.72 -10.57 11.17
C GLU A 359 13.61 -10.63 9.64
N MET A 360 14.22 -9.68 8.92
CA MET A 360 14.26 -9.67 7.46
C MET A 360 15.02 -10.88 6.91
N ASP A 361 16.20 -11.13 7.43
CA ASP A 361 17.03 -12.29 7.05
C ASP A 361 16.29 -13.60 7.32
N ARG A 362 15.63 -13.76 8.46
CA ARG A 362 14.82 -14.94 8.79
C ARG A 362 13.64 -15.13 7.81
N LEU A 363 12.95 -14.06 7.45
CA LEU A 363 11.83 -14.11 6.48
C LEU A 363 12.32 -14.57 5.10
N LEU A 364 13.53 -14.20 4.70
CA LEU A 364 14.18 -14.60 3.44
C LEU A 364 14.82 -16.00 3.52
N GLY A 365 14.84 -16.64 4.70
CA GLY A 365 15.42 -17.97 4.91
C GLY A 365 16.88 -17.97 5.35
N GLY A 366 17.42 -16.83 5.79
CA GLY A 366 18.76 -16.70 6.35
C GLY A 366 18.88 -17.24 7.78
N GLU A 367 20.11 -17.63 8.20
CA GLU A 367 20.39 -18.27 9.50
C GLU A 367 20.49 -17.28 10.69
N ARG A 368 20.43 -15.96 10.47
CA ARG A 368 20.72 -14.93 11.49
C ARG A 368 19.66 -14.77 12.59
N GLY A 369 18.56 -15.47 12.52
CA GLY A 369 17.53 -15.44 13.57
C GLY A 369 17.65 -16.62 14.53
N GLY A 370 18.58 -16.65 15.42
CA GLY A 370 18.89 -17.54 16.58
C GLY A 370 17.97 -18.68 17.02
N ASP A 371 16.85 -18.87 16.40
CA ASP A 371 15.95 -20.01 16.58
C ASP A 371 16.11 -20.98 15.40
N ASN A 372 16.38 -22.24 15.69
CA ASN A 372 16.38 -23.37 14.76
C ASN A 372 14.96 -23.63 14.19
N ASP A 373 14.30 -22.60 13.65
CA ASP A 373 13.03 -22.79 12.97
C ASP A 373 13.29 -23.36 11.57
N SER A 374 13.06 -24.66 11.44
CA SER A 374 13.21 -25.44 10.22
C SER A 374 12.17 -25.13 9.13
N SER A 375 11.36 -24.10 9.32
CA SER A 375 10.30 -23.71 8.41
C SER A 375 10.83 -22.81 7.29
N GLY A 376 11.56 -23.17 6.33
CA GLY A 376 12.00 -22.43 5.12
C GLY A 376 11.65 -20.93 4.98
N PRO A 377 11.98 -20.24 3.92
CA PRO A 377 11.69 -18.81 3.74
C PRO A 377 10.18 -18.53 3.68
N ALA A 378 9.77 -17.41 4.24
CA ALA A 378 8.37 -16.96 4.21
C ALA A 378 8.07 -16.05 2.99
N CYS A 379 9.10 -15.40 2.44
CA CYS A 379 8.98 -14.50 1.30
C CYS A 379 10.27 -14.48 0.48
N ASP A 380 10.22 -13.75 -0.64
CA ASP A 380 11.35 -13.55 -1.55
C ASP A 380 11.85 -12.11 -1.51
N MET A 381 11.06 -11.16 -0.97
CA MET A 381 11.41 -9.76 -0.82
C MET A 381 10.73 -9.16 0.40
N VAL A 382 11.39 -8.23 1.08
CA VAL A 382 10.90 -7.56 2.29
C VAL A 382 10.54 -6.11 1.98
N GLY A 383 9.28 -5.74 2.30
CA GLY A 383 8.74 -4.42 2.08
C GLY A 383 8.41 -3.66 3.35
N MET A 384 8.73 -2.38 3.35
CA MET A 384 8.39 -1.47 4.43
C MET A 384 7.80 -0.19 3.90
N ALA A 385 6.74 0.29 4.57
CA ALA A 385 6.07 1.55 4.23
C ALA A 385 6.46 2.66 5.22
N ARG A 386 5.74 2.79 6.32
CA ARG A 386 5.94 3.86 7.34
C ARG A 386 7.37 4.03 7.87
N PRO A 387 8.24 3.00 7.94
CA PRO A 387 9.65 3.19 8.25
C PRO A 387 10.34 4.22 7.34
N PHE A 388 10.01 4.28 6.04
CA PHE A 388 10.59 5.26 5.13
C PHE A 388 10.11 6.69 5.38
N TYR A 389 8.93 6.91 5.97
CA TYR A 389 8.56 8.23 6.48
C TYR A 389 9.42 8.66 7.69
N ALA A 390 9.83 7.70 8.52
CA ALA A 390 10.69 7.97 9.67
C ALA A 390 12.14 8.21 9.23
N GLU A 391 12.61 7.44 8.28
CA GLU A 391 13.99 7.40 7.78
C GLU A 391 13.97 7.31 6.25
N PRO A 392 13.91 8.43 5.51
CA PRO A 392 13.86 8.41 4.06
C PRO A 392 15.04 7.65 3.41
N ARG A 393 16.22 7.65 4.05
CA ARG A 393 17.43 6.94 3.62
C ARG A 393 17.68 5.63 4.39
N LEU A 394 16.61 4.93 4.76
CA LEU A 394 16.67 3.72 5.58
C LEU A 394 17.53 2.61 4.94
N GLY A 395 17.54 2.51 3.61
CA GLY A 395 18.31 1.50 2.88
C GLY A 395 19.78 1.50 3.25
N ALA A 396 20.41 2.67 3.40
CA ALA A 396 21.82 2.79 3.77
C ALA A 396 22.17 2.05 5.07
N ARG A 397 21.25 2.04 6.06
CA ARG A 397 21.48 1.36 7.33
C ARG A 397 21.17 -0.14 7.29
N LEU A 398 20.27 -0.57 6.41
CA LEU A 398 19.82 -1.96 6.36
C LEU A 398 20.62 -2.80 5.37
N LEU A 399 21.25 -2.19 4.37
CA LEU A 399 22.02 -2.84 3.32
C LEU A 399 23.54 -2.74 3.55
N GLU A 400 24.00 -2.05 4.61
CA GLU A 400 25.41 -2.12 5.03
C GLU A 400 25.74 -3.54 5.52
N ASP A 401 26.93 -4.02 5.19
CA ASP A 401 27.40 -5.37 5.48
C ASP A 401 27.16 -5.75 6.95
N GLY A 402 26.32 -6.77 7.11
CA GLY A 402 25.75 -7.13 8.40
C GLY A 402 26.72 -7.81 9.38
N ASP A 403 28.02 -7.86 9.14
CA ASP A 403 29.01 -8.47 10.06
C ASP A 403 29.48 -7.49 11.14
N GLU A 404 29.27 -6.18 10.98
CA GLU A 404 29.65 -5.15 11.96
C GLU A 404 28.44 -4.49 12.69
N ALA A 405 27.21 -4.78 12.30
CA ALA A 405 26.03 -4.25 12.98
C ALA A 405 25.79 -5.02 14.30
N ASP A 406 26.49 -4.62 15.35
CA ASP A 406 26.21 -5.06 16.71
C ASP A 406 24.74 -4.71 17.05
N GLU A 407 23.94 -5.72 17.42
CA GLU A 407 22.55 -5.57 17.86
C GLU A 407 22.40 -4.51 18.99
N THR A 408 23.47 -4.23 19.70
CA THR A 408 23.54 -3.24 20.78
C THR A 408 23.58 -1.79 20.29
N ASP A 409 24.00 -1.53 19.02
CA ASP A 409 24.17 -0.18 18.47
C ASP A 409 22.88 0.39 17.83
N GLY A 410 21.79 -0.38 17.75
CA GLY A 410 20.51 0.05 17.21
C GLY A 410 20.48 0.27 15.68
N ARG A 411 21.58 -0.04 14.96
CA ARG A 411 21.68 0.10 13.50
C ARG A 411 20.81 -0.90 12.76
N ALA A 412 20.64 -2.08 13.32
CA ALA A 412 19.86 -3.18 12.72
C ALA A 412 18.32 -3.00 12.87
N ARG A 413 17.85 -1.94 13.50
CA ARG A 413 16.43 -1.71 13.76
C ARG A 413 15.93 -0.38 13.21
N VAL A 414 14.73 -0.37 12.58
CA VAL A 414 14.10 0.86 12.11
C VAL A 414 13.65 1.76 13.27
N LEU A 415 13.72 3.08 13.08
CA LEU A 415 13.29 4.05 14.09
C LEU A 415 11.76 4.19 14.20
N CYS A 416 11.01 3.75 13.21
CA CYS A 416 9.56 3.84 13.22
C CYS A 416 8.95 3.09 14.41
N GLU A 417 8.21 3.81 15.27
CA GLU A 417 7.56 3.27 16.47
C GLU A 417 6.15 2.73 16.22
N SER A 418 5.68 2.67 14.96
CA SER A 418 4.31 2.35 14.55
C SER A 418 3.24 3.13 15.32
N CYS A 419 3.52 4.39 15.60
CA CYS A 419 2.64 5.27 16.37
C CYS A 419 1.49 5.88 15.56
N ASN A 420 1.45 5.67 14.25
CA ASN A 420 0.42 6.16 13.31
C ASN A 420 0.22 7.69 13.24
N ASN A 421 1.14 8.47 13.82
CA ASN A 421 1.05 9.93 13.76
C ASN A 421 1.28 10.50 12.34
N CYS A 422 1.78 9.70 11.41
CA CYS A 422 1.95 10.07 9.99
C CYS A 422 0.67 9.84 9.17
N THR A 423 -0.21 8.90 9.56
CA THR A 423 -1.35 8.47 8.73
C THR A 423 -2.60 9.33 8.91
N VAL A 424 -2.93 9.74 10.13
CA VAL A 424 -4.14 10.55 10.40
C VAL A 424 -4.10 11.89 9.67
N PRO A 425 -3.00 12.65 9.64
CA PRO A 425 -2.95 13.91 8.90
C PRO A 425 -3.26 13.78 7.40
N GLN A 426 -3.04 12.62 6.80
CA GLN A 426 -3.34 12.40 5.38
C GLN A 426 -4.84 12.50 5.03
N VAL A 427 -5.74 12.41 6.02
CA VAL A 427 -7.18 12.66 5.80
C VAL A 427 -7.48 14.12 5.44
N THR A 428 -6.53 15.02 5.65
CA THR A 428 -6.61 16.44 5.26
C THR A 428 -5.81 16.74 3.98
N GLY A 429 -5.18 15.73 3.36
CA GLY A 429 -4.26 15.91 2.25
C GLY A 429 -2.84 16.32 2.68
N ALA A 430 -2.56 16.34 3.99
CA ALA A 430 -1.22 16.62 4.45
C ALA A 430 -0.24 15.52 4.01
N PRO A 431 1.00 15.87 3.60
CA PRO A 431 1.95 14.91 3.10
C PRO A 431 2.29 13.83 4.13
N GLY A 432 2.59 12.62 3.63
CA GLY A 432 3.02 11.50 4.43
C GLY A 432 4.44 11.70 4.96
N LEU A 433 4.58 12.04 6.23
CA LEU A 433 5.89 12.21 6.87
C LEU A 433 5.83 11.86 8.37
N CYS A 434 6.97 11.52 8.93
CA CYS A 434 7.06 11.27 10.37
C CYS A 434 6.88 12.56 11.15
N ARG A 435 5.96 12.56 12.14
CA ARG A 435 5.66 13.68 13.03
C ARG A 435 5.94 13.38 14.51
N THR A 436 6.76 12.35 14.78
CA THR A 436 7.06 11.88 16.13
C THR A 436 8.41 12.43 16.58
N PRO A 437 8.47 13.35 17.57
CA PRO A 437 9.71 14.05 17.93
C PRO A 437 10.83 13.14 18.45
N SER A 438 10.50 12.03 19.11
CA SER A 438 11.49 11.03 19.55
C SER A 438 12.20 10.38 18.36
N VAL A 439 11.44 10.03 17.32
CA VAL A 439 11.95 9.45 16.09
C VAL A 439 12.81 10.46 15.33
N LEU A 440 12.30 11.69 15.16
CA LEU A 440 13.02 12.74 14.43
C LEU A 440 14.34 13.12 15.10
N ARG A 441 14.39 13.13 16.45
CA ARG A 441 15.67 13.35 17.19
C ARG A 441 16.65 12.22 16.91
N LYS A 442 16.24 10.97 17.08
CA LYS A 442 17.10 9.81 16.84
C LYS A 442 17.62 9.80 15.40
N ARG A 443 16.75 10.11 14.42
CA ARG A 443 17.18 10.26 13.03
C ARG A 443 18.27 11.32 12.89
N GLY A 444 18.09 12.51 13.47
CA GLY A 444 19.08 13.57 13.43
C GLY A 444 20.38 13.21 14.17
N ASP A 445 20.34 12.37 15.22
CA ASP A 445 21.55 11.83 15.86
C ASP A 445 22.30 10.88 14.94
N LEU A 446 21.60 9.98 14.24
CA LEU A 446 22.16 9.05 13.26
C LEU A 446 22.71 9.79 12.01
N GLU A 447 22.01 10.81 11.52
CA GLU A 447 22.51 11.67 10.42
C GLU A 447 23.84 12.31 10.76
N ARG A 448 23.97 12.85 11.97
CA ARG A 448 25.23 13.45 12.46
C ARG A 448 26.34 12.42 12.67
N ALA A 449 25.99 11.18 12.90
CA ALA A 449 26.93 10.08 13.03
C ALA A 449 27.33 9.44 11.68
N GLY A 450 26.81 9.95 10.56
CA GLY A 450 27.10 9.42 9.21
C GLY A 450 26.37 8.11 8.89
N ALA A 451 25.37 7.69 9.70
CA ALA A 451 24.72 6.40 9.54
C ALA A 451 23.87 6.23 8.25
N TYR A 452 23.71 7.28 7.46
CA TYR A 452 23.01 7.26 6.17
C TYR A 452 23.96 7.56 4.99
N GLU A 453 25.27 7.56 5.22
CA GLU A 453 26.26 7.67 4.17
C GLU A 453 26.47 6.29 3.55
N ILE A 454 26.44 6.21 2.24
CA ILE A 454 26.79 4.99 1.51
C ILE A 454 28.29 5.07 1.23
N ALA A 455 29.05 4.04 1.60
CA ALA A 455 30.44 3.93 1.19
C ALA A 455 30.48 3.95 -0.35
N GLU A 456 31.26 4.88 -0.94
CA GLU A 456 31.52 4.86 -2.38
C GLU A 456 32.11 3.47 -2.69
N LYS A 457 31.41 2.69 -3.54
CA LYS A 457 31.99 1.46 -4.07
C LYS A 457 33.27 1.88 -4.78
N ALA A 458 34.42 1.42 -4.27
CA ALA A 458 35.68 1.60 -4.97
C ALA A 458 35.49 1.01 -6.38
N ASP A 459 35.69 1.86 -7.39
CA ASP A 459 35.72 1.42 -8.78
C ASP A 459 36.87 0.41 -8.89
N ASP A 460 36.57 -0.89 -9.01
CA ASP A 460 37.48 -1.95 -9.38
C ASP A 460 37.58 -2.10 -10.91
#